data_f9304cfbe95badc31230cfeac4f32d6a
#
_entry.id   f9304cfbe95badc31230cfeac4f32d6a
#
_cell.length_a   1.000
_cell.length_b   1.000
_cell.length_c   1.000
_cell.angle_alpha   90.00
_cell.angle_beta   90.00
_cell.angle_gamma   90.00
#
_symmetry.space_group_name_H-M   'P 1'
#
loop_
_entity.id
_entity.type
_entity.pdbx_description
1 polymer ?
#
loop_
_entity_poly.entity_id
_entity_poly.type
_entity_poly.pdbx_seq_one_letter_code
_entity_poly.pdbx_strand_id
1 'polypeptide(L)'
;MNYARISDALRALLFEPDPGAELDQALDRYYAPDFTFRTDGKTLDRDEFAAMLAGARSQVAGGWVTVLDELRDGSAYAERHVYHITLKNGATQDREVTIFGTFAPDGRFRHLSETGFDLDPAER
;
A
#
# COMPACT_ATOMS: atom_id res chain seq x y z
N MET A 1 18.01 7.93 9.33
CA MET A 1 16.55 8.06 9.31
C MET A 1 15.93 6.82 8.65
N ASN A 2 14.91 6.28 9.24
CA ASN A 2 14.20 5.14 8.67
C ASN A 2 13.06 5.64 7.78
N TYR A 3 13.17 5.35 6.50
CA TYR A 3 12.11 5.69 5.55
C TYR A 3 11.11 4.54 5.47
N ALA A 4 9.84 4.88 5.37
CA ALA A 4 8.78 3.89 5.17
C ALA A 4 8.97 3.18 3.82
N ARG A 5 8.54 1.92 3.75
CA ARG A 5 8.53 1.14 2.50
C ARG A 5 7.10 0.66 2.25
N ILE A 6 6.68 0.72 1.01
CA ILE A 6 5.32 0.35 0.64
C ILE A 6 5.05 -1.13 0.93
N SER A 7 5.99 -2.01 0.63
CA SER A 7 5.84 -3.44 0.91
C SER A 7 5.63 -3.72 2.40
N ASP A 8 6.34 -3.00 3.27
CA ASP A 8 6.15 -3.13 4.73
C ASP A 8 4.78 -2.62 5.17
N ALA A 9 4.35 -1.48 4.61
CA ALA A 9 3.05 -0.90 4.92
C ALA A 9 1.91 -1.84 4.48
N LEU A 10 1.98 -2.39 3.27
CA LEU A 10 0.97 -3.33 2.77
C LEU A 10 0.90 -4.58 3.64
N ARG A 11 2.05 -5.10 4.06
CA ARG A 11 2.08 -6.26 4.94
C ARG A 11 1.39 -5.96 6.27
N ALA A 12 1.74 -4.84 6.89
CA ALA A 12 1.17 -4.45 8.19
C ALA A 12 -0.32 -4.09 8.11
N LEU A 13 -0.75 -3.52 6.98
CA LEU A 13 -2.12 -3.03 6.85
C LEU A 13 -3.09 -4.08 6.31
N LEU A 14 -2.65 -4.95 5.41
CA LEU A 14 -3.55 -5.84 4.68
C LEU A 14 -3.25 -7.32 4.86
N PHE A 15 -1.96 -7.74 4.82
CA PHE A 15 -1.61 -9.14 4.67
C PHE A 15 -1.31 -9.83 6.00
N GLU A 16 -0.65 -9.13 6.91
CA GLU A 16 -0.24 -9.68 8.21
C GLU A 16 -0.49 -8.64 9.31
N PRO A 17 -1.76 -8.19 9.48
CA PRO A 17 -2.04 -7.21 10.53
C PRO A 17 -1.83 -7.83 11.91
N ASP A 18 -1.20 -7.07 12.80
CA ASP A 18 -1.00 -7.48 14.18
C ASP A 18 -2.35 -7.65 14.86
N PRO A 19 -2.64 -8.82 15.48
CA PRO A 19 -3.85 -8.99 16.26
C PRO A 19 -3.87 -8.01 17.44
N GLY A 20 -4.83 -7.13 17.49
CA GLY A 20 -4.94 -6.12 18.54
C GLY A 20 -4.37 -4.76 18.15
N ALA A 21 -3.69 -4.63 17.01
CA ALA A 21 -3.31 -3.34 16.48
C ALA A 21 -4.48 -2.76 15.70
N GLU A 22 -4.85 -1.52 16.01
CA GLU A 22 -5.88 -0.81 15.27
C GLU A 22 -5.32 -0.24 13.97
N LEU A 23 -6.18 -0.08 12.98
CA LEU A 23 -5.80 0.46 11.67
C LEU A 23 -5.12 1.82 11.80
N ASP A 24 -5.64 2.71 12.67
CA ASP A 24 -5.08 4.04 12.86
C ASP A 24 -3.64 4.01 13.36
N GLN A 25 -3.30 3.06 14.22
CA GLN A 25 -1.93 2.90 14.72
C GLN A 25 -0.98 2.48 13.60
N ALA A 26 -1.40 1.55 12.75
CA ALA A 26 -0.61 1.11 11.61
C ALA A 26 -0.45 2.24 10.59
N LEU A 27 -1.50 3.02 10.36
CA LEU A 27 -1.44 4.19 9.48
C LEU A 27 -0.44 5.21 9.99
N ASP A 28 -0.49 5.53 11.29
CA ASP A 28 0.43 6.52 11.88
C ASP A 28 1.90 6.12 11.75
N ARG A 29 2.16 4.83 11.70
CA ARG A 29 3.53 4.33 11.57
C ARG A 29 4.13 4.63 10.20
N TYR A 30 3.34 4.57 9.14
CA TYR A 30 3.83 4.65 7.76
C TYR A 30 3.45 5.92 7.03
N TYR A 31 2.39 6.61 7.45
CA TYR A 31 1.81 7.71 6.70
C TYR A 31 1.73 8.97 7.56
N ALA A 32 2.16 10.10 6.97
CA ALA A 32 2.10 11.40 7.64
C ALA A 32 0.65 11.83 7.88
N PRO A 33 0.40 12.72 8.87
CA PRO A 33 -0.97 13.19 9.16
C PRO A 33 -1.67 13.87 7.98
N ASP A 34 -0.89 14.51 7.08
CA ASP A 34 -1.39 15.19 5.89
C ASP A 34 -1.28 14.36 4.62
N PHE A 35 -1.16 13.04 4.77
CA PHE A 35 -0.99 12.12 3.65
C PHE A 35 -2.12 12.25 2.63
N THR A 36 -1.75 12.19 1.34
CA THR A 36 -2.69 12.09 0.23
C THR A 36 -2.33 10.92 -0.66
N PHE A 37 -3.34 10.33 -1.29
CA PHE A 37 -3.19 9.15 -2.14
C PHE A 37 -3.95 9.34 -3.44
N ARG A 38 -3.24 9.23 -4.56
CA ARG A 38 -3.87 9.31 -5.87
C ARG A 38 -3.97 7.92 -6.48
N THR A 39 -5.19 7.54 -6.85
CA THR A 39 -5.47 6.27 -7.52
C THR A 39 -6.60 6.46 -8.52
N ASP A 40 -6.48 5.87 -9.69
CA ASP A 40 -7.45 5.96 -10.79
C ASP A 40 -7.83 7.41 -11.13
N GLY A 41 -6.85 8.32 -11.05
CA GLY A 41 -7.06 9.73 -11.36
C GLY A 41 -7.73 10.54 -10.26
N LYS A 42 -8.02 9.95 -9.10
CA LYS A 42 -8.64 10.62 -7.97
C LYS A 42 -7.67 10.75 -6.82
N THR A 43 -7.67 11.90 -6.16
CA THR A 43 -6.85 12.11 -4.96
C THR A 43 -7.72 11.96 -3.72
N LEU A 44 -7.31 11.06 -2.85
CA LEU A 44 -7.95 10.80 -1.56
C LEU A 44 -7.14 11.49 -0.46
N ASP A 45 -7.82 12.07 0.52
CA ASP A 45 -7.15 12.49 1.74
C ASP A 45 -6.90 11.28 2.66
N ARG A 46 -6.25 11.52 3.80
CA ARG A 46 -5.88 10.44 4.71
C ARG A 46 -7.09 9.69 5.26
N ASP A 47 -8.18 10.39 5.56
CA ASP A 47 -9.40 9.73 6.07
C ASP A 47 -10.08 8.88 5.01
N GLU A 48 -10.14 9.37 3.78
CA GLU A 48 -10.68 8.61 2.64
C GLU A 48 -9.80 7.39 2.34
N PHE A 49 -8.48 7.55 2.41
CA PHE A 49 -7.54 6.45 2.25
C PHE A 49 -7.72 5.40 3.36
N ALA A 50 -7.89 5.82 4.60
CA ALA A 50 -8.14 4.92 5.72
C ALA A 50 -9.44 4.13 5.54
N ALA A 51 -10.50 4.77 5.05
CA ALA A 51 -11.76 4.11 4.75
C ALA A 51 -11.60 3.06 3.64
N MET A 52 -10.83 3.38 2.61
CA MET A 52 -10.52 2.43 1.53
C MET A 52 -9.79 1.21 2.07
N LEU A 53 -8.80 1.40 2.93
CA LEU A 53 -8.04 0.29 3.54
C LEU A 53 -8.91 -0.55 4.47
N ALA A 54 -9.80 0.08 5.24
CA ALA A 54 -10.73 -0.65 6.10
C ALA A 54 -11.64 -1.57 5.29
N GLY A 55 -12.14 -1.08 4.15
CA GLY A 55 -12.92 -1.90 3.23
C GLY A 55 -12.12 -3.07 2.67
N ALA A 56 -10.87 -2.83 2.25
CA ALA A 56 -9.99 -3.89 1.75
C ALA A 56 -9.70 -4.93 2.83
N ARG A 57 -9.41 -4.50 4.06
CA ARG A 57 -9.14 -5.42 5.17
C ARG A 57 -10.31 -6.36 5.45
N SER A 58 -11.53 -5.88 5.27
CA SER A 58 -12.71 -6.71 5.52
C SER A 58 -12.85 -7.85 4.51
N GLN A 59 -12.21 -7.76 3.34
CA GLN A 59 -12.34 -8.72 2.26
C GLN A 59 -11.12 -9.61 2.06
N VAL A 60 -9.95 -9.20 2.54
CA VAL A 60 -8.69 -9.91 2.34
C VAL A 60 -8.50 -10.99 3.40
N ALA A 61 -8.29 -12.23 2.96
CA ALA A 61 -7.94 -13.34 3.84
C ALA A 61 -6.44 -13.43 4.07
N GLY A 62 -5.63 -13.05 3.09
CA GLY A 62 -4.17 -13.05 3.20
C GLY A 62 -3.52 -12.67 1.89
N GLY A 63 -2.19 -12.68 1.87
CA GLY A 63 -1.45 -12.37 0.67
C GLY A 63 0.02 -12.05 0.95
N TRP A 64 0.72 -11.68 -0.10
CA TRP A 64 2.13 -11.27 -0.02
C TRP A 64 2.45 -10.31 -1.16
N VAL A 65 3.59 -9.65 -1.05
CA VAL A 65 4.09 -8.69 -2.03
C VAL A 65 5.43 -9.18 -2.58
N THR A 66 5.55 -9.17 -3.91
CA THR A 66 6.83 -9.36 -4.59
C THR A 66 7.30 -8.02 -5.12
N VAL A 67 8.39 -7.49 -4.56
CA VAL A 67 8.96 -6.21 -5.02
C VAL A 67 9.78 -6.47 -6.28
N LEU A 68 9.45 -5.77 -7.36
CA LEU A 68 10.17 -5.87 -8.64
C LEU A 68 11.27 -4.83 -8.74
N ASP A 69 10.96 -3.58 -8.40
CA ASP A 69 11.89 -2.47 -8.40
C ASP A 69 11.58 -1.53 -7.25
N GLU A 70 12.61 -0.94 -6.68
CA GLU A 70 12.47 0.06 -5.63
C GLU A 70 13.55 1.11 -5.79
N LEU A 71 13.18 2.37 -5.70
CA LEU A 71 14.10 3.48 -5.91
C LEU A 71 13.76 4.60 -4.94
N ARG A 72 14.78 5.17 -4.33
CA ARG A 72 14.64 6.34 -3.47
C ARG A 72 15.74 7.34 -3.78
N ASP A 73 15.35 8.59 -3.94
CA ASP A 73 16.30 9.69 -4.13
C ASP A 73 15.81 10.89 -3.29
N GLY A 74 16.50 11.15 -2.18
CA GLY A 74 16.08 12.17 -1.24
C GLY A 74 14.68 11.88 -0.72
N SER A 75 13.74 12.82 -0.93
CA SER A 75 12.34 12.66 -0.53
C SER A 75 11.48 11.99 -1.60
N ALA A 76 12.05 11.62 -2.75
CA ALA A 76 11.32 10.94 -3.81
C ALA A 76 11.40 9.42 -3.63
N TYR A 77 10.32 8.74 -3.95
CA TYR A 77 10.20 7.29 -3.80
C TYR A 77 9.44 6.69 -4.97
N ALA A 78 9.90 5.54 -5.45
CA ALA A 78 9.18 4.74 -6.43
C ALA A 78 9.31 3.26 -6.08
N GLU A 79 8.23 2.51 -6.24
CA GLU A 79 8.23 1.07 -6.08
C GLU A 79 7.32 0.45 -7.12
N ARG A 80 7.80 -0.61 -7.76
CA ARG A 80 6.97 -1.46 -8.59
C ARG A 80 6.92 -2.83 -7.94
N HIS A 81 5.72 -3.33 -7.73
CA HIS A 81 5.52 -4.61 -7.07
C HIS A 81 4.30 -5.34 -7.62
N VAL A 82 4.26 -6.64 -7.36
CA VAL A 82 3.06 -7.45 -7.57
C VAL A 82 2.54 -7.86 -6.21
N TYR A 83 1.28 -7.60 -5.94
CA TYR A 83 0.66 -8.17 -4.77
C TYR A 83 -0.23 -9.34 -5.16
N HIS A 84 -0.18 -10.38 -4.32
CA HIS A 84 -0.92 -11.62 -4.47
C HIS A 84 -1.93 -11.67 -3.33
N ILE A 85 -3.21 -11.59 -3.64
CA ILE A 85 -4.27 -11.50 -2.65
C ILE A 85 -5.16 -12.73 -2.72
N THR A 86 -5.47 -13.29 -1.56
CA THR A 86 -6.56 -14.24 -1.40
C THR A 86 -7.69 -13.54 -0.66
N LEU A 87 -8.87 -13.51 -1.25
CA LEU A 87 -10.05 -12.93 -0.65
C LEU A 87 -10.76 -13.94 0.24
N LYS A 88 -11.57 -13.45 1.17
CA LYS A 88 -12.33 -14.31 2.10
C LYS A 88 -13.30 -15.24 1.41
N ASN A 89 -13.76 -14.88 0.20
CA ASN A 89 -14.62 -15.75 -0.62
C ASN A 89 -13.83 -16.83 -1.38
N GLY A 90 -12.51 -16.91 -1.20
CA GLY A 90 -11.65 -17.89 -1.86
C GLY A 90 -11.08 -17.46 -3.21
N ALA A 91 -11.52 -16.34 -3.76
CA ALA A 91 -10.97 -15.83 -5.02
C ALA A 91 -9.54 -15.33 -4.81
N THR A 92 -8.72 -15.43 -5.85
CA THR A 92 -7.35 -14.91 -5.84
C THR A 92 -7.21 -13.79 -6.86
N GLN A 93 -6.33 -12.83 -6.56
CA GLN A 93 -6.07 -11.70 -7.44
C GLN A 93 -4.57 -11.38 -7.39
N ASP A 94 -3.95 -11.26 -8.56
CA ASP A 94 -2.58 -10.76 -8.69
C ASP A 94 -2.65 -9.44 -9.44
N ARG A 95 -1.96 -8.42 -8.92
CA ARG A 95 -1.98 -7.10 -9.51
C ARG A 95 -0.59 -6.51 -9.48
N GLU A 96 -0.12 -6.01 -10.62
CA GLU A 96 1.13 -5.26 -10.70
C GLU A 96 0.82 -3.78 -10.53
N VAL A 97 1.58 -3.13 -9.65
CA VAL A 97 1.37 -1.73 -9.28
C VAL A 97 2.70 -1.00 -9.33
N THR A 98 2.67 0.21 -9.89
CA THR A 98 3.77 1.16 -9.84
C THR A 98 3.32 2.36 -9.03
N ILE A 99 4.12 2.72 -8.02
CA ILE A 99 3.81 3.82 -7.10
C ILE A 99 4.95 4.81 -7.12
N PHE A 100 4.60 6.10 -7.25
CA PHE A 100 5.51 7.22 -7.06
C PHE A 100 5.03 8.05 -5.88
N GLY A 101 5.96 8.60 -5.13
CA GLY A 101 5.56 9.45 -4.04
C GLY A 101 6.69 10.25 -3.40
N THR A 102 6.36 10.86 -2.29
CA THR A 102 7.28 11.68 -1.52
C THR A 102 7.17 11.33 -0.05
N PHE A 103 8.29 11.52 0.66
CA PHE A 103 8.36 11.37 2.11
C PHE A 103 8.15 12.71 2.82
N ALA A 104 7.52 12.66 3.99
CA ALA A 104 7.58 13.73 4.96
C ALA A 104 9.00 13.79 5.58
N PRO A 105 9.36 14.88 6.27
CA PRO A 105 10.69 15.00 6.87
C PRO A 105 11.06 13.89 7.85
N ASP A 106 10.07 13.23 8.46
CA ASP A 106 10.31 12.12 9.41
C ASP A 106 10.40 10.75 8.73
N GLY A 107 10.32 10.68 7.40
CA GLY A 107 10.43 9.45 6.64
C GLY A 107 9.13 8.70 6.42
N ARG A 108 8.00 9.22 6.90
CA ARG A 108 6.68 8.66 6.58
C ARG A 108 6.22 9.16 5.22
N PHE A 109 5.34 8.41 4.58
CA PHE A 109 4.79 8.82 3.28
C PHE A 109 3.92 10.08 3.44
N ARG A 110 4.17 11.08 2.59
CA ARG A 110 3.34 12.28 2.50
C ARG A 110 2.38 12.21 1.33
N HIS A 111 2.84 11.73 0.20
CA HIS A 111 2.00 11.57 -0.99
C HIS A 111 2.43 10.32 -1.75
N LEU A 112 1.46 9.54 -2.20
CA LEU A 112 1.67 8.41 -3.09
C LEU A 112 0.68 8.50 -4.25
N SER A 113 1.16 8.15 -5.44
CA SER A 113 0.34 8.05 -6.64
C SER A 113 0.57 6.70 -7.27
N GLU A 114 -0.51 5.92 -7.47
CA GLU A 114 -0.38 4.58 -8.01
C GLU A 114 -1.07 4.43 -9.36
N THR A 115 -0.49 3.57 -10.19
CA THR A 115 -1.11 3.00 -11.37
C THR A 115 -0.86 1.51 -11.37
N GLY A 116 -1.80 0.74 -11.89
CA GLY A 116 -1.65 -0.71 -11.88
C GLY A 116 -2.63 -1.41 -12.77
N PHE A 117 -2.46 -2.71 -12.88
CA PHE A 117 -3.31 -3.56 -13.70
C PHE A 117 -3.33 -4.97 -13.13
N ASP A 118 -4.43 -5.66 -13.34
CA ASP A 118 -4.56 -7.06 -12.94
C ASP A 118 -3.76 -7.95 -13.88
N LEU A 119 -3.06 -8.93 -13.32
CA LEU A 119 -2.32 -9.90 -14.12
C LEU A 119 -3.23 -11.05 -14.52
N ASP A 120 -3.12 -11.44 -15.79
CA ASP A 120 -3.75 -12.65 -16.30
C ASP A 120 -3.03 -13.87 -15.69
N PRO A 121 -3.74 -14.91 -15.24
CA PRO A 121 -3.12 -16.13 -14.75
C PRO A 121 -2.05 -16.72 -15.65
N ALA A 122 -2.16 -16.54 -16.95
CA ALA A 122 -1.17 -17.03 -17.91
C ALA A 122 0.14 -16.26 -17.91
N GLU A 123 0.19 -15.06 -17.30
CA GLU A 123 1.34 -14.16 -17.30
C GLU A 123 2.07 -14.14 -15.95
N ARG A 124 1.69 -14.98 -15.03
CA ARG A 124 2.30 -15.06 -13.70
C ARG A 124 3.62 -15.79 -13.69
#